data_a444b6beccbe9686498cfeca8b928a5c
#
_entry.id   a444b6beccbe9686498cfeca8b928a5c
#
_cell.length_a   1.000
_cell.length_b   1.000
_cell.length_c   1.000
_cell.angle_alpha   90.00
_cell.angle_beta   90.00
_cell.angle_gamma   90.00
#
_symmetry.space_group_name_H-M   'P 1'
#
loop_
_entity.id
_entity.type
_entity.pdbx_description
1 polymer ?
#
loop_
_entity_poly.entity_id
_entity_poly.type
_entity_poly.pdbx_seq_one_letter_code
_entity_poly.pdbx_strand_id
1 'polypeptide(L)'
;MATVGILGGGQLGMLLAESIYRYGGTVAVYDPDVNAPAHRLAAKSFMKPFTDSDALTEFFNFSDVVTYEFENVESAPLYPLAKVKPILPSVKVLAICQDRIQEKEFLRDNNLPYANFATAKTIRHLEKEARAFQRPFIIKTARGGYDGKGQWLINTTAELETLLDDTDLLKHEGSGFVIESVINIAMEVSCIVVRNPSGKDYVYPVFENMHKNHILDFTVFPARLPLEVADKLQDIALATAKKMDVHGLLCIEFFLSHRRSPNSSGITVGDWNIYINEMAPRPHNSGHVTRVASSVSQFDSLARVLLNIPLAQPKGLERGSYCMGNLLGDVFLAQGTNGKKPLNLQALDAFPEVVDVVIYGKHEAREKRKMGHFVTLGDTADEAHNQAVRFRESLMLSRVE
;
A
#
# COMPACT_ATOMS: atom_id res chain seq x y z
N MET A 1 -18.56 -4.09 -23.58
CA MET A 1 -18.04 -3.58 -22.28
C MET A 1 -16.70 -4.24 -22.06
N ALA A 2 -15.71 -3.47 -21.58
CA ALA A 2 -14.36 -4.02 -21.39
C ALA A 2 -14.29 -4.94 -20.17
N THR A 3 -13.53 -6.01 -20.28
CA THR A 3 -13.23 -6.95 -19.20
C THR A 3 -11.88 -6.61 -18.60
N VAL A 4 -11.87 -6.31 -17.31
CA VAL A 4 -10.65 -6.04 -16.53
C VAL A 4 -10.22 -7.32 -15.82
N GLY A 5 -9.00 -7.76 -16.08
CA GLY A 5 -8.34 -8.83 -15.34
C GLY A 5 -7.65 -8.27 -14.10
N ILE A 6 -7.87 -8.85 -12.92
CA ILE A 6 -7.20 -8.48 -11.67
C ILE A 6 -6.35 -9.66 -11.21
N LEU A 7 -5.03 -9.48 -11.17
CA LEU A 7 -4.08 -10.40 -10.55
C LEU A 7 -4.06 -10.15 -9.04
N GLY A 8 -4.51 -11.14 -8.28
CA GLY A 8 -4.81 -11.04 -6.86
C GLY A 8 -6.30 -10.83 -6.59
N GLY A 9 -6.80 -11.54 -5.59
CA GLY A 9 -8.22 -11.57 -5.22
C GLY A 9 -8.51 -11.04 -3.83
N GLY A 10 -7.57 -10.31 -3.22
CA GLY A 10 -7.73 -9.73 -1.89
C GLY A 10 -8.73 -8.58 -1.83
N GLN A 11 -8.70 -7.84 -0.72
CA GLN A 11 -9.64 -6.74 -0.49
C GLN A 11 -9.48 -5.59 -1.48
N LEU A 12 -8.26 -5.32 -1.97
CA LEU A 12 -8.05 -4.23 -2.93
C LEU A 12 -8.67 -4.59 -4.28
N GLY A 13 -8.50 -5.85 -4.71
CA GLY A 13 -9.15 -6.40 -5.89
C GLY A 13 -10.67 -6.39 -5.78
N MET A 14 -11.22 -6.74 -4.61
CA MET A 14 -12.67 -6.69 -4.35
C MET A 14 -13.23 -5.26 -4.48
N LEU A 15 -12.60 -4.28 -3.81
CA LEU A 15 -13.04 -2.88 -3.87
C LEU A 15 -12.86 -2.26 -5.26
N LEU A 16 -11.83 -2.70 -6.00
CA LEU A 16 -11.66 -2.29 -7.40
C LEU A 16 -12.75 -2.89 -8.29
N ALA A 17 -13.13 -4.16 -8.07
CA ALA A 17 -14.19 -4.81 -8.81
C ALA A 17 -15.52 -4.08 -8.65
N GLU A 18 -15.88 -3.63 -7.43
CA GLU A 18 -17.06 -2.79 -7.18
C GLU A 18 -17.06 -1.54 -8.07
N SER A 19 -15.93 -0.83 -8.13
CA SER A 19 -15.79 0.37 -8.95
C SER A 19 -15.87 0.08 -10.45
N ILE A 20 -15.28 -1.02 -10.92
CA ILE A 20 -15.36 -1.45 -12.33
C ILE A 20 -16.81 -1.71 -12.73
N TYR A 21 -17.57 -2.43 -11.89
CA TYR A 21 -19.00 -2.67 -12.14
C TYR A 21 -19.82 -1.38 -12.17
N ARG A 22 -19.54 -0.42 -11.28
CA ARG A 22 -20.23 0.88 -11.32
C ARG A 22 -20.09 1.60 -12.65
N TYR A 23 -18.98 1.40 -13.35
CA TYR A 23 -18.72 1.97 -14.67
C TYR A 23 -19.09 1.02 -15.83
N GLY A 24 -19.79 -0.07 -15.53
CA GLY A 24 -20.30 -1.00 -16.54
C GLY A 24 -19.24 -1.95 -17.11
N GLY A 25 -18.07 -2.07 -16.48
CA GLY A 25 -17.06 -3.07 -16.86
C GLY A 25 -17.37 -4.46 -16.32
N THR A 26 -16.64 -5.45 -16.80
CA THR A 26 -16.68 -6.84 -16.33
C THR A 26 -15.35 -7.18 -15.67
N VAL A 27 -15.33 -8.09 -14.68
CA VAL A 27 -14.13 -8.44 -13.93
C VAL A 27 -13.80 -9.92 -14.07
N ALA A 28 -12.54 -10.23 -14.38
CA ALA A 28 -11.94 -11.54 -14.18
C ALA A 28 -10.94 -11.46 -13.02
N VAL A 29 -10.88 -12.45 -12.14
CA VAL A 29 -9.96 -12.50 -10.99
C VAL A 29 -9.08 -13.73 -11.10
N TYR A 30 -7.78 -13.55 -10.91
CA TYR A 30 -6.81 -14.63 -10.82
C TYR A 30 -6.18 -14.63 -9.42
N ASP A 31 -6.51 -15.62 -8.60
CA ASP A 31 -5.92 -15.80 -7.27
C ASP A 31 -5.97 -17.29 -6.87
N PRO A 32 -4.88 -17.89 -6.39
CA PRO A 32 -4.87 -19.27 -5.95
C PRO A 32 -5.72 -19.55 -4.70
N ASP A 33 -5.98 -18.53 -3.86
CA ASP A 33 -6.87 -18.68 -2.69
C ASP A 33 -8.34 -18.69 -3.12
N VAL A 34 -8.95 -19.87 -3.08
CA VAL A 34 -10.39 -20.04 -3.43
C VAL A 34 -11.33 -19.18 -2.57
N ASN A 35 -10.87 -18.72 -1.41
CA ASN A 35 -11.63 -17.85 -0.50
C ASN A 35 -11.27 -16.36 -0.65
N ALA A 36 -10.50 -16.00 -1.68
CA ALA A 36 -10.15 -14.61 -1.91
C ALA A 36 -11.41 -13.76 -2.14
N PRO A 37 -11.56 -12.61 -1.45
CA PRO A 37 -12.80 -11.83 -1.46
C PRO A 37 -13.30 -11.42 -2.85
N ALA A 38 -12.39 -11.08 -3.76
CA ALA A 38 -12.73 -10.59 -5.09
C ALA A 38 -13.39 -11.66 -5.98
N HIS A 39 -13.19 -12.97 -5.71
CA HIS A 39 -13.85 -14.03 -6.46
C HIS A 39 -15.37 -13.92 -6.43
N ARG A 40 -15.94 -13.38 -5.35
CA ARG A 40 -17.40 -13.18 -5.21
C ARG A 40 -17.97 -12.18 -6.21
N LEU A 41 -17.14 -11.30 -6.74
CA LEU A 41 -17.50 -10.24 -7.69
C LEU A 41 -16.98 -10.55 -9.11
N ALA A 42 -16.32 -11.67 -9.32
CA ALA A 42 -15.77 -12.01 -10.62
C ALA A 42 -16.81 -12.67 -11.54
N ALA A 43 -16.90 -12.19 -12.78
CA ALA A 43 -17.64 -12.88 -13.84
C ALA A 43 -16.91 -14.19 -14.23
N LYS A 44 -15.58 -14.22 -14.09
CA LYS A 44 -14.76 -15.44 -14.25
C LYS A 44 -13.63 -15.44 -13.22
N SER A 45 -13.47 -16.57 -12.53
CA SER A 45 -12.42 -16.80 -11.53
C SER A 45 -11.41 -17.82 -12.02
N PHE A 46 -10.14 -17.52 -11.84
CA PHE A 46 -9.00 -18.41 -12.13
C PHE A 46 -8.30 -18.73 -10.81
N MET A 47 -8.60 -19.89 -10.25
CA MET A 47 -8.08 -20.35 -8.94
C MET A 47 -6.89 -21.28 -9.14
N LYS A 48 -5.79 -20.74 -9.69
CA LYS A 48 -4.59 -21.49 -10.05
C LYS A 48 -3.33 -20.79 -9.52
N PRO A 49 -2.22 -21.51 -9.31
CA PRO A 49 -0.95 -20.87 -8.97
C PRO A 49 -0.51 -19.85 -10.02
N PHE A 50 0.13 -18.75 -9.60
CA PHE A 50 0.69 -17.76 -10.52
C PHE A 50 1.82 -18.29 -11.42
N THR A 51 2.28 -19.52 -11.16
CA THR A 51 3.24 -20.26 -12.00
C THR A 51 2.58 -21.07 -13.11
N ASP A 52 1.24 -21.17 -13.14
CA ASP A 52 0.50 -21.89 -14.19
C ASP A 52 0.40 -21.01 -15.45
N SER A 53 1.30 -21.23 -16.39
CA SER A 53 1.41 -20.43 -17.63
C SER A 53 0.19 -20.53 -18.53
N ASP A 54 -0.48 -21.71 -18.56
CA ASP A 54 -1.64 -21.93 -19.41
C ASP A 54 -2.85 -21.20 -18.86
N ALA A 55 -3.07 -21.31 -17.53
CA ALA A 55 -4.14 -20.58 -16.84
C ALA A 55 -3.92 -19.05 -16.90
N LEU A 56 -2.68 -18.56 -16.79
CA LEU A 56 -2.36 -17.15 -16.99
C LEU A 56 -2.69 -16.72 -18.42
N THR A 57 -2.31 -17.51 -19.42
CA THR A 57 -2.62 -17.21 -20.82
C THR A 57 -4.13 -17.16 -21.07
N GLU A 58 -4.89 -18.10 -20.50
CA GLU A 58 -6.36 -18.09 -20.60
C GLU A 58 -6.96 -16.84 -19.93
N PHE A 59 -6.47 -16.47 -18.73
CA PHE A 59 -6.90 -15.26 -18.03
C PHE A 59 -6.63 -13.99 -18.85
N PHE A 60 -5.43 -13.87 -19.46
CA PHE A 60 -5.10 -12.74 -20.34
C PHE A 60 -5.97 -12.70 -21.58
N ASN A 61 -6.27 -13.85 -22.19
CA ASN A 61 -7.14 -13.93 -23.35
C ASN A 61 -8.59 -13.53 -23.03
N PHE A 62 -9.04 -13.80 -21.82
CA PHE A 62 -10.37 -13.40 -21.34
C PHE A 62 -10.45 -11.91 -21.01
N SER A 63 -9.33 -11.25 -20.72
CA SER A 63 -9.25 -9.86 -20.30
C SER A 63 -8.92 -8.93 -21.47
N ASP A 64 -9.44 -7.68 -21.46
CA ASP A 64 -9.05 -6.61 -22.38
C ASP A 64 -7.89 -5.81 -21.86
N VAL A 65 -7.83 -5.61 -20.54
CA VAL A 65 -6.75 -4.94 -19.80
C VAL A 65 -6.55 -5.68 -18.48
N VAL A 66 -5.30 -5.73 -18.00
CA VAL A 66 -4.95 -6.39 -16.75
C VAL A 66 -4.37 -5.39 -15.77
N THR A 67 -4.68 -5.58 -14.49
CA THR A 67 -4.06 -4.89 -13.35
C THR A 67 -3.73 -5.90 -12.25
N TYR A 68 -3.10 -5.43 -11.19
CA TYR A 68 -2.77 -6.25 -10.03
C TYR A 68 -3.13 -5.51 -8.73
N GLU A 69 -3.47 -6.27 -7.68
CA GLU A 69 -3.85 -5.71 -6.38
C GLU A 69 -2.75 -5.83 -5.31
N PHE A 70 -1.65 -6.55 -5.60
CA PHE A 70 -0.51 -6.71 -4.70
C PHE A 70 0.79 -6.87 -5.48
N GLU A 71 1.92 -6.55 -4.86
CA GLU A 71 3.23 -6.47 -5.51
C GLU A 71 3.92 -7.84 -5.67
N ASN A 72 3.52 -8.86 -4.93
CA ASN A 72 4.24 -10.15 -4.90
C ASN A 72 3.90 -11.10 -6.07
N VAL A 73 3.22 -10.59 -7.12
CA VAL A 73 3.07 -11.32 -8.39
C VAL A 73 4.41 -11.29 -9.12
N GLU A 74 4.97 -12.45 -9.44
CA GLU A 74 6.23 -12.48 -10.19
C GLU A 74 6.11 -11.73 -11.52
N SER A 75 6.99 -10.76 -11.74
CA SER A 75 6.97 -9.91 -12.92
C SER A 75 7.48 -10.62 -14.19
N ALA A 76 8.39 -11.58 -14.04
CA ALA A 76 9.02 -12.25 -15.19
C ALA A 76 8.00 -12.94 -16.14
N PRO A 77 7.02 -13.73 -15.68
CA PRO A 77 6.00 -14.33 -16.53
C PRO A 77 5.08 -13.30 -17.20
N LEU A 78 4.97 -12.09 -16.65
CA LEU A 78 4.08 -11.06 -17.18
C LEU A 78 4.65 -10.31 -18.39
N TYR A 79 5.97 -10.26 -18.56
CA TYR A 79 6.58 -9.53 -19.70
C TYR A 79 6.12 -10.00 -21.08
N PRO A 80 6.08 -11.32 -21.40
CA PRO A 80 5.55 -11.76 -22.69
C PRO A 80 4.06 -11.48 -22.84
N LEU A 81 3.26 -11.60 -21.77
CA LEU A 81 1.82 -11.34 -21.77
C LEU A 81 1.49 -9.85 -21.95
N ALA A 82 2.32 -8.96 -21.40
CA ALA A 82 2.19 -7.51 -21.58
C ALA A 82 2.39 -7.04 -23.03
N LYS A 83 2.97 -7.86 -23.89
CA LYS A 83 3.07 -7.58 -25.35
C LYS A 83 1.74 -7.83 -26.09
N VAL A 84 0.86 -8.64 -25.50
CA VAL A 84 -0.42 -9.04 -26.10
C VAL A 84 -1.57 -8.21 -25.55
N LYS A 85 -1.56 -7.96 -24.23
CA LYS A 85 -2.60 -7.20 -23.52
C LYS A 85 -1.96 -6.18 -22.61
N PRO A 86 -2.52 -4.96 -22.49
CA PRO A 86 -1.98 -3.94 -21.60
C PRO A 86 -2.09 -4.37 -20.13
N ILE A 87 -1.01 -4.17 -19.38
CA ILE A 87 -0.97 -4.29 -17.92
C ILE A 87 -0.75 -2.88 -17.35
N LEU A 88 -1.63 -2.43 -16.49
CA LEU A 88 -1.60 -1.08 -15.92
C LEU A 88 -1.68 -1.13 -14.39
N PRO A 89 -0.69 -0.56 -13.65
CA PRO A 89 0.58 -0.03 -14.15
C PRO A 89 1.46 -1.10 -14.83
N SER A 90 2.45 -0.67 -15.62
CA SER A 90 3.26 -1.59 -16.44
C SER A 90 4.08 -2.58 -15.60
N VAL A 91 4.47 -3.71 -16.20
CA VAL A 91 5.32 -4.73 -15.54
C VAL A 91 6.66 -4.14 -15.11
N LYS A 92 7.19 -3.13 -15.82
CA LYS A 92 8.42 -2.44 -15.43
C LYS A 92 8.23 -1.68 -14.12
N VAL A 93 7.11 -0.99 -13.95
CA VAL A 93 6.75 -0.29 -12.70
C VAL A 93 6.62 -1.30 -11.55
N LEU A 94 5.92 -2.41 -11.79
CA LEU A 94 5.79 -3.49 -10.82
C LEU A 94 7.16 -4.02 -10.39
N ALA A 95 8.06 -4.32 -11.34
CA ALA A 95 9.39 -4.86 -11.06
C ALA A 95 10.25 -3.92 -10.21
N ILE A 96 10.17 -2.60 -10.43
CA ILE A 96 10.88 -1.61 -9.60
C ILE A 96 10.33 -1.63 -8.16
N CYS A 97 9.02 -1.60 -7.98
CA CYS A 97 8.40 -1.54 -6.65
C CYS A 97 8.46 -2.87 -5.87
N GLN A 98 8.67 -4.01 -6.55
CA GLN A 98 8.86 -5.32 -5.91
C GLN A 98 10.23 -5.50 -5.25
N ASP A 99 11.21 -4.71 -5.65
CA ASP A 99 12.61 -4.93 -5.32
C ASP A 99 13.20 -3.64 -4.72
N ARG A 100 13.45 -3.65 -3.41
CA ARG A 100 13.97 -2.47 -2.70
C ARG A 100 15.30 -1.97 -3.25
N ILE A 101 16.13 -2.85 -3.84
CA ILE A 101 17.37 -2.40 -4.49
C ILE A 101 17.02 -1.55 -5.71
N GLN A 102 16.15 -2.05 -6.60
CA GLN A 102 15.73 -1.32 -7.79
C GLN A 102 14.98 -0.03 -7.42
N GLU A 103 14.14 -0.08 -6.40
CA GLU A 103 13.40 1.07 -5.90
C GLU A 103 14.35 2.19 -5.40
N LYS A 104 15.32 1.86 -4.54
CA LYS A 104 16.29 2.84 -4.02
C LYS A 104 17.23 3.35 -5.11
N GLU A 105 17.68 2.50 -6.02
CA GLU A 105 18.47 2.91 -7.19
C GLU A 105 17.67 3.84 -8.09
N PHE A 106 16.39 3.54 -8.35
CA PHE A 106 15.50 4.42 -9.10
C PHE A 106 15.37 5.80 -8.43
N LEU A 107 15.19 5.86 -7.11
CA LEU A 107 15.11 7.15 -6.40
C LEU A 107 16.41 7.95 -6.55
N ARG A 108 17.56 7.31 -6.34
CA ARG A 108 18.89 7.93 -6.49
C ARG A 108 19.12 8.45 -7.90
N ASP A 109 18.91 7.61 -8.90
CA ASP A 109 19.24 7.89 -10.30
C ASP A 109 18.31 8.97 -10.89
N ASN A 110 17.15 9.19 -10.26
CA ASN A 110 16.20 10.23 -10.62
C ASN A 110 16.23 11.48 -9.72
N ASN A 111 17.21 11.60 -8.80
CA ASN A 111 17.33 12.71 -7.85
C ASN A 111 16.05 12.95 -7.04
N LEU A 112 15.41 11.88 -6.60
CA LEU A 112 14.25 11.90 -5.71
C LEU A 112 14.72 11.82 -4.24
N PRO A 113 13.94 12.26 -3.25
CA PRO A 113 14.37 12.24 -1.85
C PRO A 113 14.39 10.80 -1.28
N TYR A 114 15.50 10.39 -0.67
CA TYR A 114 15.65 9.08 -0.03
C TYR A 114 16.53 9.14 1.23
N ALA A 115 16.36 8.21 2.16
CA ALA A 115 17.31 7.96 3.25
C ALA A 115 18.62 7.41 2.68
N ASN A 116 19.77 7.74 3.31
CA ASN A 116 21.05 7.15 2.87
C ASN A 116 20.95 5.62 2.87
N PHE A 117 21.49 4.98 1.83
CA PHE A 117 21.40 3.53 1.66
C PHE A 117 22.65 2.94 1.02
N ALA A 118 22.85 1.65 1.27
CA ALA A 118 23.75 0.77 0.52
C ALA A 118 23.01 -0.49 0.12
N THR A 119 23.48 -1.18 -0.92
CA THR A 119 22.87 -2.42 -1.43
C THR A 119 23.87 -3.55 -1.39
N ALA A 120 23.40 -4.77 -1.16
CA ALA A 120 24.22 -5.97 -1.17
C ALA A 120 23.48 -7.14 -1.82
N LYS A 121 24.14 -7.90 -2.69
CA LYS A 121 23.55 -9.07 -3.35
C LYS A 121 23.88 -10.40 -2.66
N THR A 122 24.92 -10.42 -1.84
CA THR A 122 25.39 -11.60 -1.09
C THR A 122 25.62 -11.22 0.36
N ILE A 123 25.63 -12.19 1.26
CA ILE A 123 25.90 -11.97 2.70
C ILE A 123 27.31 -11.41 2.91
N ARG A 124 28.30 -11.88 2.17
CA ARG A 124 29.67 -11.33 2.23
C ARG A 124 29.69 -9.84 1.84
N HIS A 125 28.91 -9.46 0.85
CA HIS A 125 28.79 -8.05 0.45
C HIS A 125 28.00 -7.26 1.50
N LEU A 126 26.94 -7.85 2.06
CA LEU A 126 26.17 -7.25 3.16
C LEU A 126 27.07 -6.97 4.37
N GLU A 127 27.88 -7.95 4.80
CA GLU A 127 28.83 -7.78 5.90
C GLU A 127 29.78 -6.59 5.65
N LYS A 128 30.39 -6.55 4.47
CA LYS A 128 31.32 -5.47 4.10
C LYS A 128 30.67 -4.08 4.20
N GLU A 129 29.51 -3.93 3.56
CA GLU A 129 28.79 -2.64 3.53
C GLU A 129 28.25 -2.27 4.93
N ALA A 130 27.68 -3.23 5.68
CA ALA A 130 27.13 -2.99 7.01
C ALA A 130 28.21 -2.60 8.05
N ARG A 131 29.44 -3.17 7.93
CA ARG A 131 30.57 -2.75 8.79
C ARG A 131 31.01 -1.31 8.54
N ALA A 132 30.90 -0.84 7.30
CA ALA A 132 31.26 0.52 6.89
C ALA A 132 30.12 1.54 7.11
N PHE A 133 28.87 1.06 7.25
CA PHE A 133 27.72 1.93 7.35
C PHE A 133 27.56 2.56 8.74
N GLN A 134 27.15 3.83 8.79
CA GLN A 134 26.99 4.57 10.05
C GLN A 134 25.78 4.05 10.84
N ARG A 135 25.98 3.63 12.08
CA ARG A 135 24.93 3.18 13.01
C ARG A 135 24.18 4.36 13.64
N PRO A 136 22.90 4.19 14.02
CA PRO A 136 22.06 3.02 13.77
C PRO A 136 21.60 2.93 12.31
N PHE A 137 21.35 1.71 11.82
CA PHE A 137 20.79 1.46 10.50
C PHE A 137 19.82 0.26 10.51
N ILE A 138 19.05 0.13 9.45
CA ILE A 138 18.14 -1.01 9.24
C ILE A 138 18.63 -1.80 8.05
N ILE A 139 18.75 -3.12 8.19
CA ILE A 139 18.91 -4.06 7.08
C ILE A 139 17.53 -4.55 6.68
N LYS A 140 17.24 -4.54 5.39
CA LYS A 140 15.98 -5.06 4.82
C LYS A 140 16.30 -6.06 3.71
N THR A 141 15.52 -7.16 3.62
CA THR A 141 15.56 -8.01 2.42
C THR A 141 15.10 -7.22 1.21
N ALA A 142 15.73 -7.45 0.05
CA ALA A 142 15.34 -6.74 -1.17
C ALA A 142 13.93 -7.10 -1.64
N ARG A 143 13.50 -8.33 -1.41
CA ARG A 143 12.17 -8.84 -1.81
C ARG A 143 11.47 -9.57 -0.66
N GLY A 144 10.14 -9.67 -0.73
CA GLY A 144 9.33 -10.52 0.16
C GLY A 144 9.11 -10.00 1.57
N GLY A 145 9.67 -8.84 1.94
CA GLY A 145 9.42 -8.21 3.24
C GLY A 145 8.15 -7.34 3.20
N TYR A 146 7.26 -7.52 4.18
CA TYR A 146 6.06 -6.73 4.37
C TYR A 146 5.69 -6.67 5.86
N ASP A 147 4.97 -5.63 6.28
CA ASP A 147 4.49 -5.47 7.65
C ASP A 147 5.60 -5.72 8.72
N GLY A 148 6.83 -5.22 8.47
CA GLY A 148 7.98 -5.37 9.38
C GLY A 148 8.76 -6.68 9.26
N LYS A 149 8.36 -7.61 8.41
CA LYS A 149 9.11 -8.85 8.15
C LYS A 149 10.32 -8.61 7.26
N GLY A 150 11.40 -9.36 7.49
CA GLY A 150 12.63 -9.25 6.71
C GLY A 150 13.35 -7.92 6.90
N GLN A 151 13.29 -7.36 8.13
CA GLN A 151 14.06 -6.17 8.50
C GLN A 151 14.62 -6.28 9.91
N TRP A 152 15.84 -5.76 10.11
CA TRP A 152 16.59 -5.82 11.34
C TRP A 152 17.20 -4.45 11.66
N LEU A 153 16.90 -3.92 12.83
CA LEU A 153 17.54 -2.70 13.35
C LEU A 153 18.89 -3.07 13.97
N ILE A 154 19.92 -2.37 13.57
CA ILE A 154 21.30 -2.58 14.02
C ILE A 154 21.79 -1.31 14.71
N ASN A 155 21.91 -1.35 16.04
CA ASN A 155 22.42 -0.26 16.84
C ASN A 155 23.90 -0.46 17.21
N THR A 156 24.34 -1.73 17.35
CA THR A 156 25.67 -2.11 17.84
C THR A 156 26.37 -3.08 16.89
N THR A 157 27.68 -3.20 17.05
CA THR A 157 28.47 -4.20 16.32
C THR A 157 28.07 -5.63 16.73
N ALA A 158 27.76 -5.86 18.01
CA ALA A 158 27.36 -7.16 18.50
C ALA A 158 26.02 -7.65 17.87
N GLU A 159 25.05 -6.73 17.69
CA GLU A 159 23.80 -7.05 16.99
C GLU A 159 24.06 -7.43 15.53
N LEU A 160 24.98 -6.76 14.85
CA LEU A 160 25.37 -7.10 13.48
C LEU A 160 26.00 -8.49 13.41
N GLU A 161 26.96 -8.81 14.30
CA GLU A 161 27.58 -10.14 14.34
C GLU A 161 26.53 -11.23 14.58
N THR A 162 25.64 -11.01 15.56
CA THR A 162 24.54 -11.95 15.83
C THR A 162 23.65 -12.18 14.60
N LEU A 163 23.34 -11.13 13.85
CA LEU A 163 22.54 -11.27 12.63
C LEU A 163 23.30 -12.01 11.53
N LEU A 164 24.60 -11.73 11.34
CA LEU A 164 25.42 -12.39 10.31
C LEU A 164 25.59 -13.89 10.57
N ASP A 165 25.52 -14.32 11.83
CA ASP A 165 25.53 -15.75 12.23
C ASP A 165 24.15 -16.41 12.14
N ASP A 166 23.07 -15.63 11.87
CA ASP A 166 21.70 -16.17 11.79
C ASP A 166 21.50 -16.93 10.47
N THR A 167 21.16 -18.20 10.59
CA THR A 167 20.87 -19.07 9.44
C THR A 167 19.64 -18.63 8.65
N ASP A 168 18.71 -17.90 9.26
CA ASP A 168 17.54 -17.35 8.55
C ASP A 168 17.95 -16.26 7.55
N LEU A 169 19.03 -15.53 7.81
CA LEU A 169 19.59 -14.57 6.87
C LEU A 169 20.02 -15.25 5.56
N LEU A 170 20.58 -16.48 5.65
CA LEU A 170 21.02 -17.28 4.49
C LEU A 170 19.89 -17.57 3.50
N LYS A 171 18.65 -17.69 3.98
CA LYS A 171 17.47 -17.95 3.13
C LYS A 171 17.20 -16.81 2.14
N HIS A 172 17.73 -15.62 2.41
CA HIS A 172 17.58 -14.43 1.59
C HIS A 172 18.79 -14.16 0.70
N GLU A 173 19.83 -15.02 0.75
CA GLU A 173 20.95 -14.91 -0.17
C GLU A 173 20.47 -15.10 -1.63
N GLY A 174 20.95 -14.26 -2.52
CA GLY A 174 20.47 -14.22 -3.91
C GLY A 174 19.30 -13.26 -4.17
N SER A 175 18.43 -13.00 -3.20
CA SER A 175 17.42 -11.93 -3.30
C SER A 175 18.04 -10.55 -3.08
N GLY A 176 19.09 -10.48 -2.24
CA GLY A 176 19.78 -9.23 -1.91
C GLY A 176 19.20 -8.50 -0.71
N PHE A 177 19.91 -7.44 -0.32
CA PHE A 177 19.65 -6.65 0.89
C PHE A 177 19.83 -5.16 0.60
N VAL A 178 19.09 -4.34 1.34
CA VAL A 178 19.29 -2.90 1.44
C VAL A 178 19.62 -2.54 2.88
N ILE A 179 20.64 -1.71 3.09
CA ILE A 179 20.99 -1.10 4.36
C ILE A 179 20.52 0.33 4.28
N GLU A 180 19.74 0.82 5.23
CA GLU A 180 19.22 2.18 5.25
C GLU A 180 19.50 2.87 6.57
N SER A 181 19.86 4.16 6.52
CA SER A 181 19.93 4.99 7.72
C SER A 181 18.58 5.08 8.41
N VAL A 182 18.56 4.98 9.72
CA VAL A 182 17.35 5.22 10.53
C VAL A 182 16.96 6.69 10.41
N ILE A 183 15.70 6.93 10.04
CA ILE A 183 15.09 8.26 10.06
C ILE A 183 14.42 8.46 11.40
N ASN A 184 14.65 9.60 12.05
CA ASN A 184 13.90 10.01 13.23
C ASN A 184 12.52 10.51 12.78
N ILE A 185 11.57 9.58 12.60
CA ILE A 185 10.25 9.83 12.05
C ILE A 185 9.44 10.68 13.02
N ALA A 186 8.98 11.84 12.57
CA ALA A 186 8.02 12.67 13.27
C ALA A 186 6.60 12.40 12.79
N MET A 187 6.43 12.08 11.49
CA MET A 187 5.15 11.75 10.88
C MET A 187 5.37 10.84 9.67
N GLU A 188 4.47 9.88 9.47
CA GLU A 188 4.38 9.08 8.26
C GLU A 188 3.19 9.57 7.42
N VAL A 189 3.42 9.77 6.13
CA VAL A 189 2.36 10.22 5.22
C VAL A 189 2.43 9.47 3.90
N SER A 190 1.34 9.53 3.14
CA SER A 190 1.32 8.99 1.78
C SER A 190 0.62 9.92 0.81
N CYS A 191 1.01 9.84 -0.47
CA CYS A 191 0.34 10.50 -1.58
C CYS A 191 -0.05 9.45 -2.63
N ILE A 192 -1.27 9.53 -3.12
CA ILE A 192 -1.74 8.69 -4.22
C ILE A 192 -1.80 9.54 -5.48
N VAL A 193 -1.13 9.06 -6.52
CA VAL A 193 -1.14 9.65 -7.87
C VAL A 193 -1.93 8.74 -8.78
N VAL A 194 -2.81 9.31 -9.59
CA VAL A 194 -3.45 8.63 -10.72
C VAL A 194 -3.01 9.28 -12.02
N ARG A 195 -2.61 8.45 -12.98
CA ARG A 195 -2.25 8.90 -14.34
C ARG A 195 -2.89 7.99 -15.38
N ASN A 196 -3.36 8.56 -16.47
CA ASN A 196 -3.87 7.79 -17.59
C ASN A 196 -2.91 7.85 -18.80
N PRO A 197 -3.02 6.93 -19.76
CA PRO A 197 -2.19 6.93 -20.97
C PRO A 197 -2.32 8.21 -21.82
N SER A 198 -3.42 8.96 -21.71
CA SER A 198 -3.61 10.23 -22.43
C SER A 198 -2.83 11.42 -21.83
N GLY A 199 -2.04 11.18 -20.77
CA GLY A 199 -1.20 12.19 -20.13
C GLY A 199 -1.88 13.03 -19.05
N LYS A 200 -3.15 12.77 -18.74
CA LYS A 200 -3.83 13.44 -17.62
C LYS A 200 -3.43 12.80 -16.30
N ASP A 201 -3.10 13.62 -15.33
CA ASP A 201 -2.67 13.19 -14.00
C ASP A 201 -3.36 14.00 -12.90
N TYR A 202 -3.56 13.37 -11.74
CA TYR A 202 -4.03 13.99 -10.51
C TYR A 202 -3.36 13.38 -9.30
N VAL A 203 -3.20 14.17 -8.25
CA VAL A 203 -2.72 13.74 -6.93
C VAL A 203 -3.83 13.97 -5.93
N TYR A 204 -4.05 12.99 -5.05
CA TYR A 204 -4.95 13.14 -3.92
C TYR A 204 -4.34 14.06 -2.86
N PRO A 205 -5.16 14.74 -2.02
CA PRO A 205 -4.66 15.36 -0.81
C PRO A 205 -3.85 14.34 0.03
N VAL A 206 -2.88 14.83 0.79
CA VAL A 206 -1.96 13.99 1.56
C VAL A 206 -2.71 13.23 2.65
N PHE A 207 -2.35 11.96 2.85
CA PHE A 207 -2.84 11.10 3.92
C PHE A 207 -1.82 11.05 5.05
N GLU A 208 -2.24 11.25 6.29
CA GLU A 208 -1.42 11.01 7.48
C GLU A 208 -1.65 9.58 7.97
N ASN A 209 -0.57 8.83 8.12
CA ASN A 209 -0.61 7.41 8.44
C ASN A 209 -0.05 7.16 9.84
N MET A 210 -0.78 6.43 10.64
CA MET A 210 -0.35 6.00 11.96
C MET A 210 -0.18 4.48 11.94
N HIS A 211 1.05 4.02 12.15
CA HIS A 211 1.37 2.59 12.20
C HIS A 211 1.49 2.10 13.64
N LYS A 212 1.04 0.88 13.88
CA LYS A 212 1.24 0.14 15.12
C LYS A 212 1.83 -1.22 14.78
N ASN A 213 2.99 -1.53 15.35
CA ASN A 213 3.71 -2.79 15.05
C ASN A 213 3.92 -3.00 13.56
N HIS A 214 4.33 -1.96 12.81
CA HIS A 214 4.56 -1.93 11.36
C HIS A 214 3.32 -2.17 10.49
N ILE A 215 2.12 -2.12 11.05
CA ILE A 215 0.87 -2.25 10.30
C ILE A 215 0.13 -0.92 10.38
N LEU A 216 -0.39 -0.44 9.25
CA LEU A 216 -1.23 0.75 9.23
C LEU A 216 -2.43 0.54 10.15
N ASP A 217 -2.56 1.39 11.16
CA ASP A 217 -3.60 1.34 12.18
C ASP A 217 -4.71 2.33 11.88
N PHE A 218 -4.35 3.60 11.69
CA PHE A 218 -5.25 4.67 11.28
C PHE A 218 -4.68 5.51 10.16
N THR A 219 -5.58 6.11 9.37
CA THR A 219 -5.24 7.14 8.38
C THR A 219 -6.14 8.34 8.59
N VAL A 220 -5.57 9.52 8.80
CA VAL A 220 -6.28 10.81 8.86
C VAL A 220 -6.22 11.48 7.50
N PHE A 221 -7.34 12.04 7.06
CA PHE A 221 -7.47 12.71 5.76
C PHE A 221 -8.32 13.99 5.88
N PRO A 222 -7.83 15.13 5.37
CA PRO A 222 -6.44 15.35 4.93
C PRO A 222 -5.44 15.30 6.11
N ALA A 223 -4.15 15.14 5.79
CA ALA A 223 -3.07 15.13 6.77
C ALA A 223 -2.95 16.47 7.53
N ARG A 224 -2.56 16.41 8.81
CA ARG A 224 -2.33 17.60 9.66
C ARG A 224 -0.96 18.22 9.36
N LEU A 225 -0.81 18.82 8.19
CA LEU A 225 0.43 19.40 7.69
C LEU A 225 0.27 20.85 7.26
N PRO A 226 1.33 21.68 7.36
CA PRO A 226 1.38 22.97 6.69
C PRO A 226 1.15 22.79 5.17
N LEU A 227 0.42 23.72 4.55
CA LEU A 227 0.06 23.64 3.13
C LEU A 227 1.29 23.51 2.23
N GLU A 228 2.35 24.29 2.50
CA GLU A 228 3.61 24.24 1.74
C GLU A 228 4.27 22.86 1.74
N VAL A 229 4.16 22.11 2.86
CA VAL A 229 4.68 20.75 3.00
C VAL A 229 3.80 19.77 2.22
N ALA A 230 2.47 19.92 2.34
CA ALA A 230 1.51 19.09 1.61
C ALA A 230 1.66 19.27 0.09
N ASP A 231 1.77 20.51 -0.40
CA ASP A 231 2.00 20.82 -1.82
C ASP A 231 3.32 20.20 -2.32
N LYS A 232 4.40 20.33 -1.52
CA LYS A 232 5.69 19.74 -1.88
C LYS A 232 5.66 18.23 -1.96
N LEU A 233 4.95 17.56 -1.05
CA LEU A 233 4.75 16.11 -1.08
C LEU A 233 4.01 15.68 -2.36
N GLN A 234 2.96 16.41 -2.73
CA GLN A 234 2.21 16.16 -3.96
C GLN A 234 3.07 16.37 -5.22
N ASP A 235 3.89 17.42 -5.26
CA ASP A 235 4.85 17.67 -6.35
C ASP A 235 5.86 16.54 -6.50
N ILE A 236 6.45 16.07 -5.38
CA ILE A 236 7.40 14.95 -5.37
C ILE A 236 6.70 13.68 -5.86
N ALA A 237 5.48 13.42 -5.38
CA ALA A 237 4.71 12.25 -5.78
C ALA A 237 4.41 12.24 -7.29
N LEU A 238 3.96 13.37 -7.82
CA LEU A 238 3.69 13.52 -9.26
C LEU A 238 4.96 13.38 -10.10
N ALA A 239 6.06 14.01 -9.67
CA ALA A 239 7.36 13.89 -10.34
C ALA A 239 7.85 12.44 -10.37
N THR A 240 7.70 11.72 -9.25
CA THR A 240 8.05 10.29 -9.14
C THR A 240 7.25 9.44 -10.10
N ALA A 241 5.91 9.61 -10.13
CA ALA A 241 5.03 8.88 -11.04
C ALA A 241 5.34 9.16 -12.52
N LYS A 242 5.70 10.41 -12.86
CA LYS A 242 6.11 10.80 -14.22
C LYS A 242 7.44 10.17 -14.62
N LYS A 243 8.46 10.21 -13.75
CA LYS A 243 9.78 9.60 -14.00
C LYS A 243 9.71 8.08 -14.14
N MET A 244 8.80 7.42 -13.42
CA MET A 244 8.57 5.99 -13.50
C MET A 244 7.66 5.59 -14.68
N ASP A 245 7.07 6.55 -15.36
CA ASP A 245 6.08 6.37 -16.44
C ASP A 245 4.88 5.51 -16.01
N VAL A 246 4.33 5.82 -14.84
CA VAL A 246 3.16 5.12 -14.31
C VAL A 246 1.92 5.49 -15.11
N HIS A 247 1.18 4.47 -15.56
CA HIS A 247 -0.21 4.60 -16.02
C HIS A 247 -1.09 3.70 -15.14
N GLY A 248 -1.99 4.30 -14.36
CA GLY A 248 -2.74 3.66 -13.28
C GLY A 248 -2.58 4.44 -11.99
N LEU A 249 -2.47 3.74 -10.86
CA LEU A 249 -2.20 4.31 -9.54
C LEU A 249 -0.75 4.06 -9.11
N LEU A 250 -0.20 5.04 -8.40
CA LEU A 250 1.01 4.91 -7.59
C LEU A 250 0.75 5.55 -6.23
N CYS A 251 0.88 4.79 -5.17
CA CYS A 251 1.00 5.33 -3.82
C CYS A 251 2.46 5.46 -3.45
N ILE A 252 2.84 6.59 -2.88
CA ILE A 252 4.18 6.86 -2.38
C ILE A 252 4.07 7.14 -0.90
N GLU A 253 4.80 6.38 -0.10
CA GLU A 253 4.91 6.58 1.33
C GLU A 253 6.15 7.40 1.66
N PHE A 254 5.99 8.35 2.59
CA PHE A 254 7.04 9.27 3.00
C PHE A 254 7.25 9.22 4.50
N PHE A 255 8.51 9.35 4.90
CA PHE A 255 8.90 9.72 6.24
C PHE A 255 9.16 11.22 6.31
N LEU A 256 8.55 11.87 7.28
CA LEU A 256 8.78 13.26 7.62
C LEU A 256 9.56 13.33 8.94
N SER A 257 10.59 14.17 8.98
CA SER A 257 11.45 14.31 10.15
C SER A 257 11.78 15.79 10.38
N HIS A 258 11.87 16.20 11.65
CA HIS A 258 12.40 17.52 12.01
C HIS A 258 13.94 17.55 12.00
N ARG A 259 14.59 16.39 11.88
CA ARG A 259 16.06 16.29 11.82
C ARG A 259 16.49 15.70 10.49
N ARG A 260 17.41 16.37 9.81
CA ARG A 260 17.99 15.84 8.59
C ARG A 260 18.85 14.61 8.91
N SER A 261 18.60 13.52 8.18
CA SER A 261 19.45 12.33 8.25
C SER A 261 20.79 12.59 7.54
N PRO A 262 21.92 12.26 8.16
CA PRO A 262 23.24 12.40 7.52
C PRO A 262 23.32 11.64 6.20
N ASN A 263 24.04 12.19 5.24
CA ASN A 263 24.30 11.59 3.91
C ASN A 263 23.04 11.23 3.11
N SER A 264 21.87 11.75 3.49
CA SER A 264 20.61 11.50 2.79
C SER A 264 20.34 12.56 1.73
N SER A 265 19.52 12.23 0.74
CA SER A 265 19.00 13.14 -0.28
C SER A 265 17.61 13.68 0.07
N GLY A 266 17.32 13.88 1.36
CA GLY A 266 16.05 14.46 1.81
C GLY A 266 15.84 15.88 1.29
N ILE A 267 14.58 16.25 1.04
CA ILE A 267 14.17 17.60 0.68
C ILE A 267 13.65 18.31 1.93
N THR A 268 14.17 19.51 2.21
CA THR A 268 13.76 20.32 3.36
C THR A 268 12.72 21.36 2.93
N VAL A 269 11.61 21.45 3.69
CA VAL A 269 10.54 22.45 3.54
C VAL A 269 10.19 22.93 4.95
N GLY A 270 10.46 24.21 5.25
CA GLY A 270 10.34 24.71 6.62
C GLY A 270 11.16 23.85 7.60
N ASP A 271 10.51 23.38 8.66
CA ASP A 271 11.11 22.51 9.67
C ASP A 271 11.06 21.01 9.32
N TRP A 272 10.59 20.66 8.14
CA TRP A 272 10.38 19.27 7.73
C TRP A 272 11.41 18.80 6.71
N ASN A 273 11.95 17.62 6.93
CA ASN A 273 12.75 16.88 5.95
C ASN A 273 11.95 15.71 5.43
N ILE A 274 11.82 15.61 4.11
CA ILE A 274 10.98 14.65 3.38
C ILE A 274 11.84 13.55 2.78
N TYR A 275 11.49 12.30 3.00
CA TYR A 275 12.13 11.10 2.43
C TYR A 275 11.07 10.16 1.87
N ILE A 276 11.27 9.63 0.67
CA ILE A 276 10.46 8.52 0.16
C ILE A 276 10.89 7.25 0.89
N ASN A 277 9.91 6.56 1.48
CA ASN A 277 10.10 5.27 2.13
C ASN A 277 9.94 4.14 1.12
N GLU A 278 8.72 3.98 0.56
CA GLU A 278 8.41 2.94 -0.41
C GLU A 278 7.32 3.39 -1.40
N MET A 279 7.14 2.62 -2.48
CA MET A 279 6.16 2.89 -3.54
C MET A 279 5.33 1.65 -3.82
N ALA A 280 4.00 1.85 -3.91
CA ALA A 280 3.05 0.79 -4.23
C ALA A 280 2.28 1.12 -5.52
N PRO A 281 2.47 0.38 -6.63
CA PRO A 281 1.87 0.68 -7.92
C PRO A 281 0.45 0.07 -8.03
N ARG A 282 -0.39 0.30 -7.04
CA ARG A 282 -1.73 -0.26 -6.88
C ARG A 282 -2.56 0.56 -5.89
N PRO A 283 -3.86 0.26 -5.71
CA PRO A 283 -4.61 0.84 -4.60
C PRO A 283 -3.92 0.58 -3.26
N HIS A 284 -3.96 1.58 -2.39
CA HIS A 284 -3.26 1.54 -1.10
C HIS A 284 -4.25 1.54 0.07
N ASN A 285 -3.86 0.94 1.19
CA ASN A 285 -4.71 0.85 2.36
C ASN A 285 -5.09 2.23 2.92
N SER A 286 -4.14 3.18 2.95
CA SER A 286 -4.44 4.56 3.37
C SER A 286 -5.49 5.24 2.49
N GLY A 287 -5.59 4.86 1.22
CA GLY A 287 -6.56 5.41 0.28
C GLY A 287 -7.99 4.86 0.44
N HIS A 288 -8.26 3.91 1.35
CA HIS A 288 -9.64 3.43 1.58
C HIS A 288 -10.56 4.56 2.03
N VAL A 289 -10.05 5.50 2.80
CA VAL A 289 -10.79 6.70 3.25
C VAL A 289 -11.39 7.49 2.07
N THR A 290 -10.78 7.45 0.88
CA THR A 290 -11.26 8.17 -0.30
C THR A 290 -12.64 7.74 -0.78
N ARG A 291 -13.15 6.59 -0.35
CA ARG A 291 -14.50 6.11 -0.70
C ARG A 291 -15.59 7.06 -0.21
N VAL A 292 -15.37 7.74 0.91
CA VAL A 292 -16.33 8.66 1.53
C VAL A 292 -15.78 10.07 1.75
N ALA A 293 -14.47 10.25 1.69
CA ALA A 293 -13.79 11.51 1.98
C ALA A 293 -13.37 12.28 0.72
N SER A 294 -13.52 11.69 -0.46
CA SER A 294 -13.13 12.30 -1.75
C SER A 294 -14.27 12.24 -2.76
N SER A 295 -14.30 13.20 -3.65
CA SER A 295 -15.26 13.25 -4.79
C SER A 295 -15.12 12.05 -5.73
N VAL A 296 -13.95 11.44 -5.78
CA VAL A 296 -13.64 10.23 -6.56
C VAL A 296 -12.70 9.36 -5.72
N SER A 297 -13.05 8.11 -5.48
CA SER A 297 -12.19 7.18 -4.74
C SER A 297 -10.96 6.74 -5.57
N GLN A 298 -9.91 6.27 -4.88
CA GLN A 298 -8.76 5.67 -5.57
C GLN A 298 -9.18 4.51 -6.49
N PHE A 299 -10.18 3.73 -6.08
CA PHE A 299 -10.69 2.60 -6.86
C PHE A 299 -11.42 3.08 -8.11
N ASP A 300 -12.25 4.13 -7.99
CA ASP A 300 -12.91 4.76 -9.14
C ASP A 300 -11.90 5.37 -10.11
N SER A 301 -10.84 5.99 -9.59
CA SER A 301 -9.77 6.54 -10.42
C SER A 301 -9.04 5.45 -11.21
N LEU A 302 -8.70 4.32 -10.57
CA LEU A 302 -8.08 3.20 -11.27
C LEU A 302 -9.04 2.54 -12.26
N ALA A 303 -10.30 2.32 -11.88
CA ALA A 303 -11.32 1.78 -12.78
C ALA A 303 -11.49 2.65 -14.03
N ARG A 304 -11.46 4.00 -13.91
CA ARG A 304 -11.51 4.91 -15.05
C ARG A 304 -10.30 4.76 -15.97
N VAL A 305 -9.08 4.59 -15.41
CA VAL A 305 -7.89 4.31 -16.23
C VAL A 305 -8.04 3.01 -17.00
N LEU A 306 -8.44 1.93 -16.32
CA LEU A 306 -8.57 0.59 -16.90
C LEU A 306 -9.67 0.51 -17.97
N LEU A 307 -10.76 1.24 -17.78
CA LEU A 307 -11.88 1.30 -18.72
C LEU A 307 -11.75 2.41 -19.77
N ASN A 308 -10.62 3.12 -19.80
CA ASN A 308 -10.37 4.26 -20.69
C ASN A 308 -11.46 5.36 -20.58
N ILE A 309 -11.92 5.61 -19.35
CA ILE A 309 -12.86 6.69 -19.03
C ILE A 309 -12.07 7.93 -18.60
N PRO A 310 -12.47 9.14 -18.97
CA PRO A 310 -11.78 10.36 -18.55
C PRO A 310 -11.63 10.46 -17.04
N LEU A 311 -10.42 10.81 -16.57
CA LEU A 311 -10.16 11.04 -15.15
C LEU A 311 -10.95 12.25 -14.65
N ALA A 312 -11.39 12.17 -13.40
CA ALA A 312 -11.91 13.30 -12.64
C ALA A 312 -10.92 13.70 -11.56
N GLN A 313 -10.80 14.98 -11.29
CA GLN A 313 -9.94 15.48 -10.23
C GLN A 313 -10.47 15.03 -8.87
N PRO A 314 -9.68 14.29 -8.07
CA PRO A 314 -10.08 13.98 -6.71
C PRO A 314 -9.98 15.23 -5.85
N LYS A 315 -11.08 15.55 -5.17
CA LYS A 315 -11.15 16.68 -4.22
C LYS A 315 -11.58 16.10 -2.87
N GLY A 316 -10.96 16.54 -1.79
CA GLY A 316 -11.47 16.29 -0.45
C GLY A 316 -12.88 16.88 -0.32
N LEU A 317 -13.76 16.22 0.42
CA LEU A 317 -15.08 16.77 0.72
C LEU A 317 -14.97 17.80 1.85
N GLU A 318 -15.60 18.96 1.67
CA GLU A 318 -15.57 20.11 2.61
C GLU A 318 -16.52 19.88 3.83
N ARG A 319 -16.58 18.65 4.34
CA ARG A 319 -17.48 18.31 5.47
C ARG A 319 -16.75 18.12 6.80
N GLY A 320 -15.45 18.40 6.84
CA GLY A 320 -14.60 18.16 8.00
C GLY A 320 -13.41 17.25 7.66
N SER A 321 -12.91 16.54 8.64
CA SER A 321 -11.81 15.60 8.52
C SER A 321 -12.31 14.17 8.70
N TYR A 322 -11.60 13.23 8.12
CA TYR A 322 -11.94 11.81 8.15
C TYR A 322 -10.82 11.00 8.78
N CYS A 323 -11.19 9.94 9.49
CA CYS A 323 -10.21 8.96 9.96
C CYS A 323 -10.66 7.55 9.59
N MET A 324 -9.83 6.86 8.80
CA MET A 324 -10.00 5.45 8.51
C MET A 324 -9.26 4.63 9.58
N GLY A 325 -9.93 3.64 10.16
CA GLY A 325 -9.34 2.64 11.05
C GLY A 325 -9.39 1.24 10.44
N ASN A 326 -8.26 0.52 10.48
CA ASN A 326 -8.26 -0.88 10.08
C ASN A 326 -8.96 -1.76 11.14
N LEU A 327 -9.79 -2.69 10.69
CA LEU A 327 -10.33 -3.79 11.45
C LEU A 327 -9.44 -5.01 11.21
N LEU A 328 -8.53 -5.25 12.14
CA LEU A 328 -7.65 -6.41 12.11
C LEU A 328 -8.38 -7.63 12.69
N GLY A 329 -7.82 -8.82 12.47
CA GLY A 329 -8.36 -10.06 13.01
C GLY A 329 -8.48 -10.06 14.54
N ASP A 330 -7.66 -9.27 15.22
CA ASP A 330 -7.70 -9.08 16.67
C ASP A 330 -9.07 -8.62 17.16
N VAL A 331 -9.77 -7.73 16.43
CA VAL A 331 -11.13 -7.26 16.75
C VAL A 331 -12.12 -8.42 16.69
N PHE A 332 -12.01 -9.26 15.67
CA PHE A 332 -12.87 -10.44 15.51
C PHE A 332 -12.64 -11.46 16.62
N LEU A 333 -11.37 -11.72 16.94
CA LEU A 333 -10.99 -12.66 18.00
C LEU A 333 -11.45 -12.16 19.38
N ALA A 334 -11.37 -10.86 19.64
CA ALA A 334 -11.86 -10.25 20.88
C ALA A 334 -13.38 -10.44 21.07
N GLN A 335 -14.15 -10.39 19.97
CA GLN A 335 -15.58 -10.68 20.00
C GLN A 335 -15.92 -12.18 20.08
N GLY A 336 -14.93 -13.06 20.11
CA GLY A 336 -15.15 -14.52 20.14
C GLY A 336 -15.52 -15.12 18.77
N THR A 337 -15.32 -14.38 17.68
CA THR A 337 -15.49 -14.87 16.31
C THR A 337 -14.12 -15.05 15.62
N ASN A 338 -13.99 -16.12 14.85
CA ASN A 338 -12.80 -16.37 14.04
C ASN A 338 -12.97 -15.97 12.57
N GLY A 339 -13.95 -15.10 12.27
CA GLY A 339 -14.33 -14.69 10.91
C GLY A 339 -15.40 -15.57 10.26
N LYS A 340 -15.78 -16.69 10.88
CA LYS A 340 -16.91 -17.54 10.41
C LYS A 340 -18.27 -16.97 10.77
N LYS A 341 -18.35 -16.27 11.92
CA LYS A 341 -19.52 -15.49 12.30
C LYS A 341 -19.31 -14.02 11.94
N PRO A 342 -20.39 -13.27 11.63
CA PRO A 342 -20.32 -11.83 11.43
C PRO A 342 -19.73 -11.10 12.65
N LEU A 343 -19.05 -9.99 12.41
CA LEU A 343 -18.66 -9.05 13.48
C LEU A 343 -19.94 -8.41 14.04
N ASN A 344 -20.01 -8.29 15.36
CA ASN A 344 -21.10 -7.56 16.00
C ASN A 344 -20.87 -6.06 15.80
N LEU A 345 -21.73 -5.43 15.01
CA LEU A 345 -21.68 -4.01 14.68
C LEU A 345 -22.75 -3.17 15.39
N GLN A 346 -23.41 -3.70 16.43
CA GLN A 346 -24.43 -2.95 17.18
C GLN A 346 -23.89 -1.65 17.81
N ALA A 347 -22.57 -1.58 18.04
CA ALA A 347 -21.91 -0.36 18.49
C ALA A 347 -22.15 0.84 17.56
N LEU A 348 -22.48 0.61 16.27
CA LEU A 348 -22.77 1.71 15.33
C LEU A 348 -23.90 2.63 15.78
N ASP A 349 -24.88 2.12 16.54
CA ASP A 349 -25.99 2.93 17.06
C ASP A 349 -25.51 4.05 17.99
N ALA A 350 -24.39 3.87 18.64
CA ALA A 350 -23.78 4.84 19.56
C ALA A 350 -22.71 5.74 18.90
N PHE A 351 -22.41 5.50 17.61
CA PHE A 351 -21.36 6.21 16.88
C PHE A 351 -21.89 6.68 15.50
N PRO A 352 -22.78 7.70 15.47
CA PRO A 352 -23.31 8.25 14.21
C PRO A 352 -22.24 8.88 13.32
N GLU A 353 -21.05 9.15 13.85
CA GLU A 353 -19.89 9.67 13.12
C GLU A 353 -19.19 8.62 12.26
N VAL A 354 -19.49 7.34 12.45
CA VAL A 354 -19.00 6.28 11.58
C VAL A 354 -19.79 6.30 10.26
N VAL A 355 -19.14 6.76 9.20
CA VAL A 355 -19.77 7.01 7.90
C VAL A 355 -19.54 5.90 6.87
N ASP A 356 -18.62 4.97 7.13
CA ASP A 356 -18.40 3.77 6.31
C ASP A 356 -17.87 2.62 7.16
N VAL A 357 -18.31 1.40 6.86
CA VAL A 357 -17.79 0.15 7.42
C VAL A 357 -17.74 -0.89 6.32
N VAL A 358 -16.57 -1.45 6.07
CA VAL A 358 -16.38 -2.49 5.05
C VAL A 358 -15.75 -3.73 5.69
N ILE A 359 -16.46 -4.85 5.64
CA ILE A 359 -15.96 -6.15 6.03
C ILE A 359 -15.58 -6.92 4.77
N TYR A 360 -14.32 -7.34 4.66
CA TYR A 360 -13.79 -7.94 3.43
C TYR A 360 -14.30 -9.38 3.19
N GLY A 361 -14.91 -10.00 4.20
CA GLY A 361 -15.46 -11.35 4.07
C GLY A 361 -14.38 -12.44 3.95
N LYS A 362 -13.19 -12.20 4.47
CA LYS A 362 -12.13 -13.22 4.56
C LYS A 362 -12.55 -14.34 5.51
N HIS A 363 -12.28 -15.58 5.13
CA HIS A 363 -12.80 -16.79 5.78
C HIS A 363 -12.29 -17.00 7.22
N GLU A 364 -11.07 -16.50 7.56
CA GLU A 364 -10.46 -16.74 8.85
C GLU A 364 -9.81 -15.47 9.39
N ALA A 365 -10.18 -15.06 10.61
CA ALA A 365 -9.51 -14.01 11.35
C ALA A 365 -8.23 -14.57 11.99
N ARG A 366 -7.13 -13.87 11.80
CA ARG A 366 -5.85 -14.12 12.45
C ARG A 366 -5.32 -12.80 12.96
N GLU A 367 -4.53 -12.83 14.01
CA GLU A 367 -3.83 -11.62 14.50
C GLU A 367 -3.19 -10.87 13.32
N LYS A 368 -3.31 -9.56 13.35
CA LYS A 368 -2.73 -8.66 12.34
C LYS A 368 -3.32 -8.77 10.91
N ARG A 369 -4.16 -9.77 10.61
CA ARG A 369 -4.79 -9.88 9.29
C ARG A 369 -5.82 -8.79 9.09
N LYS A 370 -5.69 -7.99 8.04
CA LYS A 370 -6.67 -6.96 7.66
C LYS A 370 -7.98 -7.63 7.24
N MET A 371 -9.04 -7.48 8.05
CA MET A 371 -10.35 -8.13 7.88
C MET A 371 -11.43 -7.15 7.41
N GLY A 372 -11.22 -5.86 7.60
CA GLY A 372 -12.12 -4.78 7.24
C GLY A 372 -11.50 -3.43 7.52
N HIS A 373 -12.27 -2.39 7.30
CA HIS A 373 -11.98 -1.03 7.75
C HIS A 373 -13.28 -0.28 8.04
N PHE A 374 -13.17 0.83 8.73
CA PHE A 374 -14.24 1.78 8.95
C PHE A 374 -13.71 3.20 8.79
N VAL A 375 -14.60 4.17 8.61
CA VAL A 375 -14.25 5.59 8.49
C VAL A 375 -15.16 6.40 9.41
N THR A 376 -14.55 7.30 10.19
CA THR A 376 -15.24 8.30 11.00
C THR A 376 -15.09 9.68 10.38
N LEU A 377 -16.07 10.55 10.61
CA LEU A 377 -16.09 11.95 10.25
C LEU A 377 -16.08 12.78 11.54
N GLY A 378 -15.27 13.84 11.58
CA GLY A 378 -15.24 14.82 12.66
C GLY A 378 -15.04 16.24 12.10
N ASP A 379 -15.37 17.25 12.88
CA ASP A 379 -15.13 18.65 12.49
C ASP A 379 -13.64 18.96 12.37
N THR A 380 -12.83 18.26 13.16
CA THR A 380 -11.38 18.33 13.13
C THR A 380 -10.75 16.94 12.94
N ALA A 381 -9.49 16.91 12.50
CA ALA A 381 -8.72 15.68 12.34
C ALA A 381 -8.55 14.91 13.68
N ASP A 382 -8.34 15.63 14.76
CA ASP A 382 -8.20 15.03 16.10
C ASP A 382 -9.53 14.43 16.59
N GLU A 383 -10.64 15.09 16.30
CA GLU A 383 -11.96 14.57 16.63
C GLU A 383 -12.26 13.31 15.84
N ALA A 384 -12.08 13.33 14.52
CA ALA A 384 -12.27 12.14 13.67
C ALA A 384 -11.41 10.96 14.15
N HIS A 385 -10.16 11.21 14.51
CA HIS A 385 -9.26 10.18 15.04
C HIS A 385 -9.72 9.65 16.42
N ASN A 386 -10.07 10.55 17.34
CA ASN A 386 -10.55 10.14 18.68
C ASN A 386 -11.83 9.29 18.60
N GLN A 387 -12.75 9.64 17.72
CA GLN A 387 -13.95 8.85 17.45
C GLN A 387 -13.60 7.48 16.87
N ALA A 388 -12.64 7.41 15.94
CA ALA A 388 -12.18 6.15 15.37
C ALA A 388 -11.57 5.22 16.44
N VAL A 389 -10.77 5.75 17.35
CA VAL A 389 -10.22 4.99 18.49
C VAL A 389 -11.34 4.44 19.37
N ARG A 390 -12.26 5.30 19.79
CA ARG A 390 -13.39 4.92 20.67
C ARG A 390 -14.30 3.89 20.02
N PHE A 391 -14.62 4.05 18.74
CA PHE A 391 -15.45 3.07 18.02
C PHE A 391 -14.78 1.71 17.98
N ARG A 392 -13.49 1.64 17.60
CA ARG A 392 -12.77 0.37 17.57
C ARG A 392 -12.68 -0.30 18.96
N GLU A 393 -12.46 0.48 20.01
CA GLU A 393 -12.46 -0.03 21.39
C GLU A 393 -13.82 -0.61 21.77
N SER A 394 -14.92 0.06 21.39
CA SER A 394 -16.27 -0.45 21.64
C SER A 394 -16.54 -1.78 20.94
N LEU A 395 -16.03 -1.95 19.72
CA LEU A 395 -16.11 -3.24 19.01
C LEU A 395 -15.34 -4.35 19.73
N MET A 396 -14.21 -4.05 20.34
CA MET A 396 -13.42 -5.06 21.07
C MET A 396 -14.09 -5.49 22.39
N LEU A 397 -14.95 -4.66 22.96
CA LEU A 397 -15.72 -4.96 24.18
C LEU A 397 -17.04 -5.72 23.89
N SER A 398 -17.54 -5.63 22.65
CA SER A 398 -18.78 -6.29 22.23
C SER A 398 -18.55 -7.79 22.02
N ARG A 399 -19.35 -8.66 22.64
CA ARG A 399 -19.30 -10.11 22.38
C ARG A 399 -20.37 -10.50 21.35
N VAL A 400 -20.04 -11.48 20.53
CA VAL A 400 -21.03 -12.16 19.68
C VAL A 400 -21.69 -13.24 20.54
N GLU A 401 -23.00 -13.07 20.83
CA GLU A 401 -23.81 -14.08 21.50
C GLU A 401 -24.01 -15.37 20.68
#